data_90be5d7fc618e128b35d3a641910e210
#
_entry.id   90be5d7fc618e128b35d3a641910e210
#
_cell.length_a   1.000
_cell.length_b   1.000
_cell.length_c   1.000
_cell.angle_alpha   90.00
_cell.angle_beta   90.00
_cell.angle_gamma   90.00
#
_symmetry.space_group_name_H-M   'P 1'
#
loop_
_entity.id
_entity.type
_entity.pdbx_description
1 polymer ?
#
loop_
_entity_poly.entity_id
_entity_poly.type
_entity_poly.pdbx_seq_one_letter_code
_entity_poly.pdbx_strand_id
1 'polypeptide(L)'
;MKTTKIYMLAVTFFLPAFISAQNVIPEPAEYRPAKGQFTLTAAESKAFQAQNILPGRVVERVSSGSTTNADEAYRLEITPDSVFIQSATASGAFRAEETLKQLLRSGKGTAKACVINDAPRYGWRGFMLDESRHFFGKEKVKQLLDIMASLRLNVFHWHLTDEPGWRIEIKKYPLLTKIGAKGNWHDPDAPAAFYTQEDIKEVVAYAAARHIMVVPEFDMPGHAAAVCRAYPELSGGGEGRWKGFTFHPCKEETFRFISDVLDELVTLFPSPYIHIGGDEVHFGNQSWFTDPQIQQFIKDNQLLNETGLEQHFVRRVADIVASKGKTMIGWDEIVDAGVSPD
;
A
#
# COMPACT_ATOMS: atom_id res chain seq x y z
N MET A 1 -42.12 19.41 -66.14
CA MET A 1 -41.50 18.47 -65.21
C MET A 1 -40.07 18.97 -64.97
N LYS A 2 -39.78 19.54 -63.74
CA LYS A 2 -38.48 19.97 -63.35
C LYS A 2 -37.85 18.86 -62.51
N THR A 3 -36.80 18.25 -62.99
CA THR A 3 -36.03 17.21 -62.28
C THR A 3 -35.08 17.86 -61.29
N THR A 4 -35.37 17.71 -60.00
CA THR A 4 -34.47 18.15 -58.89
C THR A 4 -33.37 17.09 -58.71
N LYS A 5 -32.15 17.44 -58.97
CA LYS A 5 -30.96 16.61 -58.67
C LYS A 5 -30.60 16.77 -57.17
N ILE A 6 -30.75 15.67 -56.39
CA ILE A 6 -30.28 15.61 -55.02
C ILE A 6 -28.80 15.20 -55.04
N TYR A 7 -27.93 16.10 -54.56
CA TYR A 7 -26.51 15.79 -54.32
C TYR A 7 -26.39 15.24 -52.91
N MET A 8 -26.07 13.96 -52.79
CA MET A 8 -25.75 13.32 -51.52
C MET A 8 -24.31 13.63 -51.16
N LEU A 9 -24.10 14.50 -50.13
CA LEU A 9 -22.80 14.84 -49.62
C LEU A 9 -22.38 13.70 -48.68
N ALA A 10 -21.41 12.87 -49.10
CA ALA A 10 -20.84 11.85 -48.23
C ALA A 10 -19.89 12.53 -47.26
N VAL A 11 -20.33 12.73 -46.01
CA VAL A 11 -19.46 13.17 -44.92
C VAL A 11 -18.69 11.94 -44.41
N THR A 12 -17.45 11.82 -44.81
CA THR A 12 -16.54 10.80 -44.27
C THR A 12 -16.11 11.23 -42.84
N PHE A 13 -16.71 10.63 -41.84
CA PHE A 13 -16.22 10.75 -40.47
C PHE A 13 -14.88 10.01 -40.36
N PHE A 14 -13.79 10.75 -40.31
CA PHE A 14 -12.53 10.24 -39.80
C PHE A 14 -12.68 10.07 -38.28
N LEU A 15 -13.06 8.89 -37.84
CA LEU A 15 -12.83 8.48 -36.45
C LEU A 15 -11.32 8.37 -36.27
N PRO A 16 -10.71 9.15 -35.35
CA PRO A 16 -9.30 8.92 -35.03
C PRO A 16 -9.19 7.47 -34.53
N ALA A 17 -8.46 6.64 -35.25
CA ALA A 17 -8.09 5.33 -34.76
C ALA A 17 -7.25 5.56 -33.48
N PHE A 18 -7.82 5.28 -32.32
CA PHE A 18 -7.06 5.22 -31.08
C PHE A 18 -6.04 4.10 -31.25
N ILE A 19 -4.79 4.47 -31.52
CA ILE A 19 -3.66 3.54 -31.59
C ILE A 19 -3.27 3.30 -30.15
N SER A 20 -3.89 2.29 -29.54
CA SER A 20 -3.55 1.84 -28.19
C SER A 20 -2.16 1.25 -28.15
N ALA A 21 -1.43 1.52 -27.07
CA ALA A 21 -0.18 0.83 -26.73
C ALA A 21 -0.50 -0.64 -26.48
N GLN A 22 -0.31 -1.49 -27.49
CA GLN A 22 -0.72 -2.89 -27.49
C GLN A 22 -0.21 -3.60 -26.22
N ASN A 23 -1.15 -3.96 -25.32
CA ASN A 23 -0.91 -4.80 -24.15
C ASN A 23 -0.03 -4.20 -23.03
N VAL A 24 0.00 -2.88 -22.85
CA VAL A 24 0.61 -2.23 -21.67
C VAL A 24 -0.48 -1.84 -20.69
N ILE A 25 -0.36 -2.27 -19.44
CA ILE A 25 -1.31 -1.98 -18.36
C ILE A 25 -0.54 -1.39 -17.15
N PRO A 26 -0.95 -0.22 -16.67
CA PRO A 26 -1.92 0.75 -17.22
C PRO A 26 -1.51 1.28 -18.60
N GLU A 27 -2.48 1.74 -19.39
CA GLU A 27 -2.19 2.36 -20.69
C GLU A 27 -1.38 3.64 -20.48
N PRO A 28 -0.27 3.84 -21.22
CA PRO A 28 0.55 5.04 -21.09
C PRO A 28 -0.17 6.29 -21.61
N ALA A 29 0.18 7.45 -21.06
CA ALA A 29 -0.42 8.73 -21.43
C ALA A 29 -0.26 9.08 -22.92
N GLU A 30 0.86 8.69 -23.52
CA GLU A 30 1.12 8.92 -24.94
C GLU A 30 1.87 7.74 -25.56
N TYR A 31 1.38 7.25 -26.70
CA TYR A 31 2.02 6.22 -27.51
C TYR A 31 2.10 6.65 -28.97
N ARG A 32 3.32 6.71 -29.53
CA ARG A 32 3.57 7.02 -30.94
C ARG A 32 4.27 5.85 -31.62
N PRO A 33 3.62 5.12 -32.55
CA PRO A 33 4.26 4.03 -33.28
C PRO A 33 5.36 4.52 -34.21
N ALA A 34 6.38 3.68 -34.38
CA ALA A 34 7.47 3.88 -35.38
C ALA A 34 7.66 2.63 -36.24
N LYS A 35 8.48 2.72 -37.28
CA LYS A 35 8.73 1.58 -38.17
C LYS A 35 9.77 0.63 -37.58
N GLY A 36 9.50 -0.68 -37.65
CA GLY A 36 10.40 -1.73 -37.21
C GLY A 36 10.03 -2.30 -35.86
N GLN A 37 10.90 -3.15 -35.32
CA GLN A 37 10.73 -3.78 -34.03
C GLN A 37 12.09 -4.10 -33.40
N PHE A 38 12.17 -4.00 -32.10
CA PHE A 38 13.28 -4.49 -31.29
C PHE A 38 13.07 -5.97 -31.02
N THR A 39 14.11 -6.78 -31.20
CA THR A 39 14.02 -8.25 -30.98
C THR A 39 15.17 -8.69 -30.11
N LEU A 40 14.86 -9.43 -29.03
CA LEU A 40 15.86 -10.08 -28.19
C LEU A 40 16.56 -11.18 -28.96
N THR A 41 17.90 -11.27 -28.86
CA THR A 41 18.64 -12.44 -29.29
C THR A 41 18.24 -13.68 -28.47
N ALA A 42 18.61 -14.86 -28.90
CA ALA A 42 18.31 -16.10 -28.17
C ALA A 42 18.91 -16.08 -26.74
N ALA A 43 20.13 -15.56 -26.57
CA ALA A 43 20.77 -15.43 -25.28
C ALA A 43 20.06 -14.40 -24.36
N GLU A 44 19.72 -13.22 -24.90
CA GLU A 44 18.96 -12.18 -24.18
C GLU A 44 17.57 -12.68 -23.81
N SER A 45 16.88 -13.39 -24.71
CA SER A 45 15.56 -13.97 -24.44
C SER A 45 15.61 -14.98 -23.29
N LYS A 46 16.65 -15.82 -23.25
CA LYS A 46 16.86 -16.77 -22.14
C LYS A 46 17.08 -16.04 -20.81
N ALA A 47 17.92 -15.01 -20.78
CA ALA A 47 18.18 -14.21 -19.58
C ALA A 47 16.92 -13.45 -19.11
N PHE A 48 16.18 -12.88 -20.05
CA PHE A 48 14.94 -12.18 -19.77
C PHE A 48 13.85 -13.12 -19.19
N GLN A 49 13.67 -14.31 -19.79
CA GLN A 49 12.71 -15.29 -19.31
C GLN A 49 13.07 -15.85 -17.93
N ALA A 50 14.35 -16.06 -17.64
CA ALA A 50 14.81 -16.63 -16.39
C ALA A 50 14.82 -15.62 -15.23
N GLN A 51 15.23 -14.37 -15.47
CA GLN A 51 15.55 -13.42 -14.42
C GLN A 51 15.02 -11.99 -14.68
N ASN A 52 14.23 -11.75 -15.72
CA ASN A 52 13.78 -10.43 -16.17
C ASN A 52 14.92 -9.42 -16.46
N ILE A 53 16.12 -9.94 -16.82
CA ILE A 53 17.27 -9.10 -17.16
C ILE A 53 17.04 -8.50 -18.54
N LEU A 54 17.10 -7.17 -18.61
CA LEU A 54 17.07 -6.42 -19.86
C LEU A 54 18.44 -6.45 -20.54
N PRO A 55 18.49 -6.43 -21.89
CA PRO A 55 19.76 -6.49 -22.61
C PRO A 55 20.57 -5.21 -22.47
N GLY A 56 21.89 -5.29 -22.63
CA GLY A 56 22.79 -4.13 -22.59
C GLY A 56 22.55 -3.07 -23.68
N ARG A 57 21.66 -3.35 -24.66
CA ARG A 57 21.17 -2.38 -25.64
C ARG A 57 20.04 -1.48 -25.10
N VAL A 58 19.59 -1.70 -23.86
CA VAL A 58 18.72 -0.77 -23.13
C VAL A 58 19.60 0.24 -22.44
N VAL A 59 19.50 1.50 -22.85
CA VAL A 59 20.33 2.61 -22.37
C VAL A 59 19.47 3.54 -21.53
N GLU A 60 19.83 3.68 -20.27
CA GLU A 60 19.16 4.58 -19.34
C GLU A 60 19.90 5.92 -19.22
N ARG A 61 19.13 7.00 -19.16
CA ARG A 61 19.61 8.35 -18.87
C ARG A 61 18.73 8.97 -17.80
N VAL A 62 19.23 9.00 -16.58
CA VAL A 62 18.55 9.65 -15.44
C VAL A 62 19.16 11.04 -15.27
N SER A 63 18.33 12.09 -15.40
CA SER A 63 18.75 13.48 -15.15
C SER A 63 18.19 13.90 -13.79
N SER A 64 19.05 14.29 -12.85
CA SER A 64 18.62 14.77 -11.53
C SER A 64 17.84 16.09 -11.62
N GLY A 65 16.67 16.21 -10.99
CA GLY A 65 16.08 17.54 -10.79
C GLY A 65 14.56 17.70 -10.78
N SER A 66 13.75 16.77 -10.27
CA SER A 66 12.34 17.06 -10.02
C SER A 66 11.86 16.40 -8.72
N THR A 67 10.93 17.08 -7.99
CA THR A 67 10.38 16.66 -6.70
C THR A 67 8.85 16.67 -6.69
N THR A 68 8.20 16.22 -7.77
CA THR A 68 6.72 16.19 -7.89
C THR A 68 6.25 14.84 -8.45
N ASN A 69 4.95 14.66 -8.72
CA ASN A 69 4.43 13.48 -9.43
C ASN A 69 5.12 13.25 -10.80
N ALA A 70 5.81 14.27 -11.33
CA ALA A 70 6.74 14.17 -12.45
C ALA A 70 7.97 13.28 -12.15
N ASP A 71 8.23 12.95 -10.88
CA ASP A 71 9.38 12.12 -10.49
C ASP A 71 9.30 10.70 -11.04
N GLU A 72 8.10 10.18 -11.30
CA GLU A 72 7.90 8.89 -11.97
C GLU A 72 7.67 9.01 -13.48
N ALA A 73 7.79 10.23 -14.06
CA ALA A 73 7.66 10.44 -15.48
C ALA A 73 8.84 9.86 -16.26
N TYR A 74 8.56 9.33 -17.45
CA TYR A 74 9.59 8.78 -18.32
C TYR A 74 9.25 8.97 -19.79
N ARG A 75 10.30 8.92 -20.61
CA ARG A 75 10.26 8.71 -22.05
C ARG A 75 10.94 7.38 -22.36
N LEU A 76 10.23 6.49 -23.04
CA LEU A 76 10.73 5.23 -23.56
C LEU A 76 10.73 5.28 -25.09
N GLU A 77 11.89 5.14 -25.71
CA GLU A 77 12.04 5.10 -27.17
C GLU A 77 12.60 3.75 -27.59
N ILE A 78 11.83 3.02 -28.38
CA ILE A 78 12.18 1.69 -28.89
C ILE A 78 12.49 1.81 -30.37
N THR A 79 13.72 1.48 -30.75
CA THR A 79 14.19 1.36 -32.14
C THR A 79 14.50 -0.11 -32.47
N PRO A 80 14.73 -0.49 -33.72
CA PRO A 80 15.14 -1.87 -34.04
C PRO A 80 16.43 -2.33 -33.36
N ASP A 81 17.36 -1.40 -33.11
CA ASP A 81 18.69 -1.72 -32.62
C ASP A 81 18.86 -1.53 -31.10
N SER A 82 18.16 -0.57 -30.52
CA SER A 82 18.35 -0.12 -29.16
C SER A 82 17.07 0.39 -28.51
N VAL A 83 17.03 0.41 -27.18
CA VAL A 83 15.98 1.04 -26.38
C VAL A 83 16.60 2.15 -25.54
N PHE A 84 15.96 3.32 -25.50
CA PHE A 84 16.40 4.45 -24.71
C PHE A 84 15.34 4.80 -23.67
N ILE A 85 15.76 4.85 -22.41
CA ILE A 85 14.95 5.30 -21.27
C ILE A 85 15.49 6.64 -20.80
N GLN A 86 14.62 7.64 -20.71
CA GLN A 86 14.93 8.96 -20.17
C GLN A 86 13.95 9.27 -19.06
N SER A 87 14.44 9.65 -17.90
CA SER A 87 13.64 10.05 -16.73
C SER A 87 14.40 11.04 -15.86
N ALA A 88 13.67 11.75 -14.99
CA ALA A 88 14.24 12.62 -13.98
C ALA A 88 14.77 11.85 -12.75
N THR A 89 14.30 10.62 -12.53
CA THR A 89 14.59 9.84 -11.33
C THR A 89 14.78 8.36 -11.64
N ALA A 90 15.40 7.63 -10.72
CA ALA A 90 15.48 6.17 -10.77
C ALA A 90 14.08 5.51 -10.74
N SER A 91 13.11 6.11 -10.03
CA SER A 91 11.73 5.60 -10.01
C SER A 91 11.10 5.68 -11.40
N GLY A 92 11.23 6.81 -12.11
CA GLY A 92 10.75 6.96 -13.49
C GLY A 92 11.42 5.97 -14.46
N ALA A 93 12.75 5.76 -14.34
CA ALA A 93 13.45 4.77 -15.13
C ALA A 93 12.91 3.36 -14.89
N PHE A 94 12.69 2.99 -13.61
CA PHE A 94 12.09 1.72 -13.24
C PHE A 94 10.69 1.54 -13.85
N ARG A 95 9.83 2.58 -13.85
CA ARG A 95 8.49 2.50 -14.50
C ARG A 95 8.60 2.28 -16.02
N ALA A 96 9.59 2.90 -16.67
CA ALA A 96 9.87 2.66 -18.10
C ALA A 96 10.33 1.22 -18.35
N GLU A 97 11.21 0.68 -17.50
CA GLU A 97 11.61 -0.73 -17.57
C GLU A 97 10.43 -1.68 -17.47
N GLU A 98 9.52 -1.47 -16.48
CA GLU A 98 8.35 -2.31 -16.34
C GLU A 98 7.44 -2.23 -17.59
N THR A 99 7.31 -1.06 -18.22
CA THR A 99 6.63 -0.91 -19.50
C THR A 99 7.30 -1.72 -20.60
N LEU A 100 8.62 -1.64 -20.72
CA LEU A 100 9.39 -2.41 -21.70
C LEU A 100 9.25 -3.93 -21.45
N LYS A 101 9.33 -4.36 -20.20
CA LYS A 101 9.15 -5.77 -19.80
C LYS A 101 7.76 -6.29 -20.19
N GLN A 102 6.70 -5.49 -20.03
CA GLN A 102 5.35 -5.86 -20.49
C GLN A 102 5.31 -6.02 -22.02
N LEU A 103 5.87 -5.08 -22.78
CA LEU A 103 5.92 -5.14 -24.24
C LEU A 103 6.69 -6.38 -24.74
N LEU A 104 7.84 -6.66 -24.13
CA LEU A 104 8.67 -7.83 -24.49
C LEU A 104 7.98 -9.16 -24.12
N ARG A 105 7.28 -9.23 -22.98
CA ARG A 105 6.51 -10.44 -22.60
C ARG A 105 5.36 -10.68 -23.58
N SER A 106 4.56 -9.66 -23.86
CA SER A 106 3.40 -9.76 -24.76
C SER A 106 3.84 -10.07 -26.21
N GLY A 107 4.97 -9.52 -26.65
CA GLY A 107 5.55 -9.77 -27.96
C GLY A 107 6.46 -11.00 -28.03
N LYS A 108 6.54 -11.84 -27.00
CA LYS A 108 7.37 -13.06 -26.93
C LYS A 108 8.84 -12.77 -27.27
N GLY A 109 9.38 -11.72 -26.65
CA GLY A 109 10.76 -11.26 -26.88
C GLY A 109 10.92 -10.20 -27.96
N THR A 110 9.83 -9.68 -28.50
CA THR A 110 9.83 -8.56 -29.47
C THR A 110 9.00 -7.40 -28.96
N ALA A 111 9.40 -6.17 -29.27
CA ALA A 111 8.62 -4.96 -29.03
C ALA A 111 8.61 -4.10 -30.30
N LYS A 112 7.43 -3.66 -30.75
CA LYS A 112 7.32 -2.75 -31.90
C LYS A 112 8.05 -1.44 -31.60
N ALA A 113 8.71 -0.89 -32.60
CA ALA A 113 9.34 0.42 -32.48
C ALA A 113 8.29 1.49 -32.18
N CYS A 114 8.54 2.31 -31.18
CA CYS A 114 7.62 3.35 -30.74
C CYS A 114 8.32 4.36 -29.82
N VAL A 115 7.61 5.45 -29.54
CA VAL A 115 7.93 6.38 -28.47
C VAL A 115 6.74 6.41 -27.50
N ILE A 116 7.03 6.22 -26.22
CA ILE A 116 6.08 6.33 -25.13
C ILE A 116 6.53 7.47 -24.22
N ASN A 117 5.63 8.42 -23.94
CA ASN A 117 5.79 9.39 -22.87
C ASN A 117 4.70 9.10 -21.84
N ASP A 118 5.10 8.91 -20.59
CA ASP A 118 4.16 8.55 -19.55
C ASP A 118 4.53 9.19 -18.21
N ALA A 119 3.50 9.45 -17.40
CA ALA A 119 3.62 9.95 -16.05
C ALA A 119 2.40 9.50 -15.24
N PRO A 120 2.53 9.23 -13.95
CA PRO A 120 1.40 8.82 -13.15
C PRO A 120 0.39 9.96 -13.01
N ARG A 121 -0.89 9.65 -13.21
CA ARG A 121 -1.98 10.59 -12.96
C ARG A 121 -2.16 10.87 -11.46
N TYR A 122 -1.92 9.84 -10.61
CA TYR A 122 -2.04 9.91 -9.16
C TYR A 122 -0.70 9.59 -8.50
N GLY A 123 -0.32 10.38 -7.50
CA GLY A 123 0.89 10.15 -6.71
C GLY A 123 0.78 8.93 -5.79
N TRP A 124 -0.41 8.65 -5.26
CA TRP A 124 -0.68 7.48 -4.42
C TRP A 124 -1.43 6.42 -5.22
N ARG A 125 -0.80 5.26 -5.39
CA ARG A 125 -1.36 4.11 -6.11
C ARG A 125 -1.12 2.86 -5.26
N GLY A 126 -2.02 2.67 -4.28
CA GLY A 126 -1.88 1.67 -3.24
C GLY A 126 -2.55 0.34 -3.54
N PHE A 127 -2.06 -0.68 -2.84
CA PHE A 127 -2.73 -1.96 -2.65
C PHE A 127 -2.60 -2.35 -1.19
N MET A 128 -3.69 -2.79 -0.56
CA MET A 128 -3.72 -3.26 0.81
C MET A 128 -3.75 -4.80 0.84
N LEU A 129 -2.97 -5.39 1.76
CA LEU A 129 -3.04 -6.83 2.06
C LEU A 129 -3.32 -7.02 3.54
N ASP A 130 -4.39 -7.75 3.84
CA ASP A 130 -4.75 -8.17 5.18
C ASP A 130 -4.10 -9.51 5.53
N GLU A 131 -3.10 -9.45 6.39
CA GLU A 131 -2.36 -10.62 6.89
C GLU A 131 -2.91 -11.10 8.24
N SER A 132 -3.72 -10.27 8.90
CA SER A 132 -4.28 -10.63 10.18
C SER A 132 -5.37 -11.68 10.04
N ARG A 133 -6.34 -11.43 9.14
CA ARG A 133 -7.42 -12.39 8.87
C ARG A 133 -6.89 -13.67 8.20
N HIS A 134 -5.85 -13.54 7.37
CA HIS A 134 -5.19 -14.68 6.73
C HIS A 134 -3.70 -14.41 6.49
N PHE A 135 -2.83 -15.20 7.11
CA PHE A 135 -1.38 -15.06 7.00
C PHE A 135 -0.84 -15.75 5.74
N PHE A 136 -0.25 -14.99 4.83
CA PHE A 136 0.28 -15.48 3.55
C PHE A 136 1.79 -15.76 3.59
N GLY A 137 2.53 -15.04 4.42
CA GLY A 137 3.97 -15.16 4.54
C GLY A 137 4.77 -14.40 3.47
N LYS A 138 6.05 -14.13 3.79
CA LYS A 138 6.90 -13.19 3.04
C LYS A 138 7.08 -13.51 1.55
N GLU A 139 7.08 -14.79 1.17
CA GLU A 139 7.26 -15.15 -0.24
C GLU A 139 6.05 -14.77 -1.09
N LYS A 140 4.83 -14.86 -0.53
CA LYS A 140 3.62 -14.38 -1.19
C LYS A 140 3.58 -12.87 -1.26
N VAL A 141 3.99 -12.18 -0.19
CA VAL A 141 4.11 -10.73 -0.17
C VAL A 141 5.09 -10.26 -1.26
N LYS A 142 6.25 -10.90 -1.42
CA LYS A 142 7.19 -10.57 -2.50
C LYS A 142 6.59 -10.79 -3.89
N GLN A 143 5.85 -11.90 -4.10
CA GLN A 143 5.13 -12.13 -5.36
C GLN A 143 4.09 -11.01 -5.64
N LEU A 144 3.38 -10.57 -4.61
CA LEU A 144 2.46 -9.44 -4.71
C LEU A 144 3.19 -8.15 -5.08
N LEU A 145 4.32 -7.86 -4.44
CA LEU A 145 5.15 -6.67 -4.74
C LEU A 145 5.65 -6.70 -6.19
N ASP A 146 5.98 -7.87 -6.77
CA ASP A 146 6.32 -8.01 -8.18
C ASP A 146 5.13 -7.65 -9.09
N ILE A 147 3.93 -8.10 -8.75
CA ILE A 147 2.70 -7.75 -9.47
C ILE A 147 2.43 -6.24 -9.36
N MET A 148 2.53 -5.68 -8.16
CA MET A 148 2.36 -4.25 -7.91
C MET A 148 3.33 -3.42 -8.75
N ALA A 149 4.61 -3.79 -8.77
CA ALA A 149 5.63 -3.14 -9.59
C ALA A 149 5.25 -3.16 -11.07
N SER A 150 4.85 -4.32 -11.59
CA SER A 150 4.45 -4.48 -12.99
C SER A 150 3.24 -3.62 -13.38
N LEU A 151 2.33 -3.35 -12.42
CA LEU A 151 1.16 -2.48 -12.57
C LEU A 151 1.44 -1.01 -12.19
N ARG A 152 2.71 -0.67 -11.88
CA ARG A 152 3.15 0.67 -11.48
C ARG A 152 2.50 1.20 -10.21
N LEU A 153 2.04 0.29 -9.31
CA LEU A 153 1.64 0.65 -7.96
C LEU A 153 2.88 1.04 -7.14
N ASN A 154 2.73 1.99 -6.22
CA ASN A 154 3.87 2.53 -5.48
C ASN A 154 3.68 2.56 -3.95
N VAL A 155 2.54 2.11 -3.45
CA VAL A 155 2.26 2.03 -2.01
C VAL A 155 1.70 0.66 -1.67
N PHE A 156 2.37 -0.04 -0.76
CA PHE A 156 1.90 -1.28 -0.17
C PHE A 156 1.40 -0.99 1.25
N HIS A 157 0.08 -1.01 1.43
CA HIS A 157 -0.55 -0.91 2.74
C HIS A 157 -0.60 -2.30 3.36
N TRP A 158 0.18 -2.51 4.42
CA TRP A 158 0.35 -3.81 5.05
C TRP A 158 -0.42 -3.87 6.35
N HIS A 159 -1.61 -4.46 6.32
CA HIS A 159 -2.50 -4.64 7.48
C HIS A 159 -2.04 -5.85 8.28
N LEU A 160 -1.32 -5.58 9.36
CA LEU A 160 -0.57 -6.59 10.12
C LEU A 160 -1.19 -6.94 11.46
N THR A 161 -2.20 -6.19 11.92
CA THR A 161 -2.80 -6.38 13.24
C THR A 161 -4.30 -6.22 13.19
N ASP A 162 -5.03 -7.16 13.82
CA ASP A 162 -6.47 -7.14 13.92
C ASP A 162 -6.95 -8.18 14.96
N GLU A 163 -8.27 -8.37 15.12
CA GLU A 163 -8.89 -9.31 16.07
C GLU A 163 -8.32 -10.72 16.03
N PRO A 164 -8.22 -11.38 14.83
CA PRO A 164 -7.82 -12.79 14.79
C PRO A 164 -6.33 -12.97 14.97
N GLY A 165 -5.48 -11.96 14.65
CA GLY A 165 -4.06 -12.18 14.73
C GLY A 165 -3.18 -10.93 14.70
N TRP A 166 -2.15 -10.98 15.52
CA TRP A 166 -1.03 -10.03 15.52
C TRP A 166 0.13 -10.60 14.71
N ARG A 167 0.62 -9.90 13.68
CA ARG A 167 1.58 -10.46 12.72
C ARG A 167 2.99 -9.84 12.75
N ILE A 168 3.31 -9.02 13.75
CA ILE A 168 4.59 -8.31 13.86
C ILE A 168 5.32 -8.74 15.12
N GLU A 169 6.60 -9.12 15.01
CA GLU A 169 7.45 -9.31 16.18
C GLU A 169 7.75 -7.96 16.83
N ILE A 170 7.35 -7.80 18.10
CA ILE A 170 7.71 -6.69 18.98
C ILE A 170 8.51 -7.26 20.14
N LYS A 171 9.78 -6.95 20.19
CA LYS A 171 10.72 -7.56 21.17
C LYS A 171 10.37 -7.21 22.60
N LYS A 172 9.87 -5.99 22.83
CA LYS A 172 9.44 -5.54 24.14
C LYS A 172 8.18 -6.28 24.63
N TYR A 173 7.34 -6.76 23.71
CA TYR A 173 6.08 -7.41 24.01
C TYR A 173 5.97 -8.83 23.41
N PRO A 174 6.76 -9.80 23.90
CA PRO A 174 6.90 -11.13 23.28
C PRO A 174 5.60 -11.97 23.28
N LEU A 175 4.62 -11.66 24.13
CA LEU A 175 3.34 -12.39 24.12
C LEU A 175 2.50 -12.05 22.90
N LEU A 176 2.74 -10.94 22.21
CA LEU A 176 2.08 -10.61 20.95
C LEU A 176 2.26 -11.70 19.90
N THR A 177 3.47 -12.26 19.79
CA THR A 177 3.74 -13.34 18.84
C THR A 177 3.48 -14.73 19.43
N LYS A 178 3.61 -14.92 20.76
CA LYS A 178 3.37 -16.22 21.40
C LYS A 178 1.88 -16.54 21.57
N ILE A 179 1.07 -15.51 21.79
CA ILE A 179 -0.38 -15.62 22.06
C ILE A 179 -1.18 -14.88 21.00
N GLY A 180 -0.89 -13.60 20.76
CA GLY A 180 -1.64 -12.75 19.85
C GLY A 180 -1.58 -13.20 18.39
N ALA A 181 -0.49 -13.85 17.98
CA ALA A 181 -0.33 -14.36 16.61
C ALA A 181 -1.00 -15.72 16.34
N LYS A 182 -1.60 -16.35 17.35
CA LYS A 182 -2.35 -17.59 17.18
C LYS A 182 -3.71 -17.32 16.58
N GLY A 183 -4.13 -18.21 15.69
CA GLY A 183 -5.44 -18.13 15.04
C GLY A 183 -5.44 -17.28 13.77
N ASN A 184 -6.52 -17.43 13.04
CA ASN A 184 -6.91 -16.63 11.89
C ASN A 184 -8.45 -16.61 11.81
N TRP A 185 -9.00 -15.94 10.79
CA TRP A 185 -10.45 -15.81 10.64
C TRP A 185 -11.21 -17.13 10.52
N HIS A 186 -10.60 -18.15 9.94
CA HIS A 186 -11.24 -19.45 9.68
C HIS A 186 -10.93 -20.51 10.76
N ASP A 187 -9.78 -20.38 11.42
CA ASP A 187 -9.30 -21.32 12.44
C ASP A 187 -8.69 -20.55 13.62
N PRO A 188 -9.45 -20.36 14.70
CA PRO A 188 -8.97 -19.66 15.89
C PRO A 188 -7.86 -20.41 16.65
N ASP A 189 -7.69 -21.71 16.38
CA ASP A 189 -6.67 -22.55 17.00
C ASP A 189 -5.42 -22.76 16.10
N ALA A 190 -5.39 -22.11 14.93
CA ALA A 190 -4.24 -22.17 14.02
C ALA A 190 -2.93 -21.79 14.75
N PRO A 191 -1.81 -22.44 14.43
CA PRO A 191 -0.51 -22.10 15.00
C PRO A 191 -0.17 -20.61 14.84
N ALA A 192 0.64 -20.08 15.78
CA ALA A 192 1.12 -18.71 15.69
C ALA A 192 1.88 -18.48 14.35
N ALA A 193 1.46 -17.46 13.62
CA ALA A 193 2.05 -17.05 12.36
C ALA A 193 2.30 -15.54 12.38
N PHE A 194 3.54 -15.12 12.15
CA PHE A 194 3.96 -13.72 12.22
C PHE A 194 5.25 -13.51 11.44
N TYR A 195 5.59 -12.26 11.21
CA TYR A 195 6.86 -11.82 10.64
C TYR A 195 7.84 -11.48 11.77
N THR A 196 9.03 -12.04 11.73
CA THR A 196 10.16 -11.54 12.52
C THR A 196 10.55 -10.14 12.02
N GLN A 197 11.26 -9.38 12.85
CA GLN A 197 11.76 -8.07 12.42
C GLN A 197 12.69 -8.20 11.20
N GLU A 198 13.42 -9.28 11.10
CA GLU A 198 14.29 -9.55 9.95
C GLU A 198 13.46 -9.86 8.67
N ASP A 199 12.36 -10.60 8.78
CA ASP A 199 11.43 -10.81 7.67
C ASP A 199 10.83 -9.48 7.18
N ILE A 200 10.45 -8.59 8.11
CA ILE A 200 9.92 -7.27 7.77
C ILE A 200 10.97 -6.44 7.03
N LYS A 201 12.20 -6.37 7.54
CA LYS A 201 13.31 -5.65 6.89
C LYS A 201 13.57 -6.19 5.47
N GLU A 202 13.52 -7.51 5.31
CA GLU A 202 13.69 -8.14 3.99
C GLU A 202 12.58 -7.72 3.01
N VAL A 203 11.31 -7.75 3.45
CA VAL A 203 10.17 -7.33 2.62
C VAL A 203 10.25 -5.82 2.30
N VAL A 204 10.57 -4.99 3.28
CA VAL A 204 10.73 -3.54 3.09
C VAL A 204 11.84 -3.22 2.09
N ALA A 205 12.99 -3.89 2.21
CA ALA A 205 14.09 -3.73 1.24
C ALA A 205 13.70 -4.22 -0.16
N TYR A 206 12.95 -5.33 -0.25
CA TYR A 206 12.44 -5.87 -1.51
C TYR A 206 11.44 -4.90 -2.19
N ALA A 207 10.57 -4.27 -1.42
CA ALA A 207 9.64 -3.24 -1.90
C ALA A 207 10.39 -1.97 -2.35
N ALA A 208 11.38 -1.52 -1.56
CA ALA A 208 12.18 -0.34 -1.87
C ALA A 208 12.94 -0.48 -3.20
N ALA A 209 13.47 -1.68 -3.49
CA ALA A 209 14.10 -1.98 -4.79
C ALA A 209 13.13 -1.92 -5.98
N ARG A 210 11.81 -1.87 -5.72
CA ARG A 210 10.72 -1.70 -6.71
C ARG A 210 10.08 -0.33 -6.67
N HIS A 211 10.67 0.60 -5.91
CA HIS A 211 10.10 1.92 -5.65
C HIS A 211 8.66 1.85 -5.11
N ILE A 212 8.43 0.90 -4.19
CA ILE A 212 7.16 0.73 -3.47
C ILE A 212 7.41 1.08 -2.00
N MET A 213 6.67 2.06 -1.50
CA MET A 213 6.64 2.41 -0.08
C MET A 213 5.77 1.42 0.68
N VAL A 214 6.25 0.92 1.81
CA VAL A 214 5.46 0.04 2.69
C VAL A 214 4.90 0.87 3.84
N VAL A 215 3.58 0.96 3.94
CA VAL A 215 2.85 1.61 5.03
C VAL A 215 2.31 0.54 5.96
N PRO A 216 2.83 0.41 7.18
CA PRO A 216 2.30 -0.55 8.16
C PRO A 216 1.01 -0.04 8.76
N GLU A 217 0.08 -0.94 9.04
CA GLU A 217 -1.09 -0.66 9.86
C GLU A 217 -1.00 -1.36 11.20
N PHE A 218 -1.22 -0.57 12.25
CA PHE A 218 -1.43 -0.98 13.63
C PHE A 218 -2.78 -0.45 14.07
N ASP A 219 -3.81 -1.29 13.98
CA ASP A 219 -5.20 -0.91 14.16
C ASP A 219 -5.57 -0.66 15.62
N MET A 220 -6.26 0.46 15.87
CA MET A 220 -6.69 0.92 17.20
C MET A 220 -7.72 2.07 17.11
N PRO A 221 -8.59 2.30 18.10
CA PRO A 221 -8.73 1.53 19.35
C PRO A 221 -9.50 0.23 19.19
N GLY A 222 -10.23 0.04 18.08
CA GLY A 222 -10.89 -1.20 17.70
C GLY A 222 -9.89 -2.28 17.29
N HIS A 223 -10.38 -3.43 16.86
CA HIS A 223 -9.59 -4.53 16.28
C HIS A 223 -8.42 -5.03 17.16
N ALA A 224 -8.49 -4.77 18.49
CA ALA A 224 -7.39 -5.02 19.43
C ALA A 224 -7.44 -6.41 20.08
N ALA A 225 -8.38 -7.30 19.69
CA ALA A 225 -8.61 -8.56 20.41
C ALA A 225 -7.37 -9.48 20.46
N ALA A 226 -6.53 -9.49 19.42
CA ALA A 226 -5.27 -10.23 19.44
C ALA A 226 -4.30 -9.70 20.52
N VAL A 227 -4.22 -8.39 20.69
CA VAL A 227 -3.44 -7.75 21.76
C VAL A 227 -4.03 -8.04 23.12
N CYS A 228 -5.35 -7.88 23.27
CA CYS A 228 -6.04 -8.08 24.54
C CYS A 228 -6.03 -9.55 25.01
N ARG A 229 -5.89 -10.52 24.10
CA ARG A 229 -5.60 -11.92 24.46
C ARG A 229 -4.20 -12.08 25.05
N ALA A 230 -3.23 -11.34 24.53
CA ALA A 230 -1.84 -11.42 24.99
C ALA A 230 -1.58 -10.59 26.27
N TYR A 231 -2.26 -9.46 26.40
CA TYR A 231 -2.13 -8.47 27.47
C TYR A 231 -3.52 -8.00 27.92
N PRO A 232 -4.23 -8.81 28.75
CA PRO A 232 -5.62 -8.54 29.13
C PRO A 232 -5.84 -7.21 29.86
N GLU A 233 -4.82 -6.69 30.52
CA GLU A 233 -4.84 -5.39 31.20
C GLU A 233 -5.05 -4.19 30.27
N LEU A 234 -4.79 -4.35 28.98
CA LEU A 234 -4.99 -3.32 27.95
C LEU A 234 -6.42 -3.30 27.39
N SER A 235 -7.25 -4.30 27.75
CA SER A 235 -8.59 -4.42 27.21
C SER A 235 -9.53 -3.32 27.69
N GLY A 236 -10.26 -2.72 26.76
CA GLY A 236 -11.38 -1.79 27.00
C GLY A 236 -12.71 -2.49 27.21
N GLY A 237 -12.71 -3.83 27.31
CA GLY A 237 -13.91 -4.63 27.52
C GLY A 237 -14.45 -5.24 26.22
N GLY A 238 -15.76 -5.09 26.00
CA GLY A 238 -16.52 -5.77 24.96
C GLY A 238 -17.15 -7.07 25.43
N GLU A 239 -18.21 -7.50 24.76
CA GLU A 239 -19.02 -8.65 25.14
C GLU A 239 -19.14 -9.69 24.03
N GLY A 240 -19.38 -10.96 24.43
CA GLY A 240 -19.58 -12.04 23.47
C GLY A 240 -18.41 -12.21 22.50
N ARG A 241 -18.71 -12.20 21.20
CA ARG A 241 -17.68 -12.32 20.14
C ARG A 241 -16.74 -11.12 20.09
N TRP A 242 -17.14 -9.98 20.63
CA TRP A 242 -16.39 -8.73 20.65
C TRP A 242 -15.55 -8.54 21.93
N LYS A 243 -15.39 -9.59 22.74
CA LYS A 243 -14.57 -9.52 23.96
C LYS A 243 -13.13 -9.13 23.65
N GLY A 244 -12.68 -8.03 24.26
CA GLY A 244 -11.35 -7.47 24.04
C GLY A 244 -11.17 -6.79 22.70
N PHE A 245 -12.24 -6.46 22.00
CA PHE A 245 -12.20 -5.82 20.69
C PHE A 245 -11.54 -4.45 20.71
N THR A 246 -11.74 -3.68 21.80
CA THR A 246 -11.13 -2.36 21.94
C THR A 246 -10.03 -2.33 22.97
N PHE A 247 -9.05 -1.45 22.77
CA PHE A 247 -8.16 -1.00 23.82
C PHE A 247 -8.92 -0.25 24.90
N HIS A 248 -8.38 -0.24 26.12
CA HIS A 248 -8.92 0.61 27.18
C HIS A 248 -8.57 2.08 26.90
N PRO A 249 -9.58 2.93 26.67
CA PRO A 249 -9.36 4.25 26.05
C PRO A 249 -8.74 5.30 26.99
N CYS A 250 -8.72 5.03 28.31
CA CYS A 250 -8.32 6.00 29.33
C CYS A 250 -7.02 5.63 30.06
N LYS A 251 -6.55 4.37 29.98
CA LYS A 251 -5.39 3.92 30.75
C LYS A 251 -4.08 4.41 30.15
N GLU A 252 -3.21 4.97 30.98
CA GLU A 252 -1.86 5.37 30.55
C GLU A 252 -1.01 4.18 30.09
N GLU A 253 -1.27 2.99 30.62
CA GLU A 253 -0.65 1.74 30.18
C GLU A 253 -0.92 1.45 28.70
N THR A 254 -2.12 1.73 28.23
CA THR A 254 -2.50 1.59 26.80
C THR A 254 -1.65 2.49 25.93
N PHE A 255 -1.56 3.76 26.26
CA PHE A 255 -0.77 4.73 25.47
C PHE A 255 0.73 4.47 25.56
N ARG A 256 1.21 3.96 26.68
CA ARG A 256 2.61 3.51 26.83
C ARG A 256 2.87 2.31 25.93
N PHE A 257 1.98 1.31 25.93
CA PHE A 257 2.06 0.16 25.04
C PHE A 257 2.09 0.59 23.58
N ILE A 258 1.18 1.47 23.14
CA ILE A 258 1.12 2.00 21.77
C ILE A 258 2.43 2.71 21.42
N SER A 259 2.93 3.59 22.29
CA SER A 259 4.19 4.30 22.07
C SER A 259 5.38 3.34 21.93
N ASP A 260 5.46 2.32 22.79
CA ASP A 260 6.53 1.33 22.77
C ASP A 260 6.51 0.47 21.50
N VAL A 261 5.33 0.08 21.03
CA VAL A 261 5.16 -0.63 19.76
C VAL A 261 5.59 0.24 18.59
N LEU A 262 5.16 1.51 18.58
CA LEU A 262 5.55 2.47 17.54
C LEU A 262 7.05 2.73 17.54
N ASP A 263 7.73 2.72 18.68
CA ASP A 263 9.21 2.86 18.74
C ASP A 263 9.93 1.75 17.95
N GLU A 264 9.42 0.52 17.98
CA GLU A 264 9.98 -0.55 17.16
C GLU A 264 9.55 -0.44 15.70
N LEU A 265 8.27 -0.12 15.42
CA LEU A 265 7.75 0.01 14.04
C LEU A 265 8.50 1.06 13.22
N VAL A 266 8.79 2.24 13.81
CA VAL A 266 9.47 3.31 13.06
C VAL A 266 10.91 2.93 12.66
N THR A 267 11.52 1.97 13.33
CA THR A 267 12.85 1.45 12.95
C THR A 267 12.79 0.44 11.81
N LEU A 268 11.63 -0.20 11.62
CA LEU A 268 11.40 -1.24 10.61
C LEU A 268 10.85 -0.65 9.30
N PHE A 269 10.05 0.41 9.40
CA PHE A 269 9.34 0.99 8.26
C PHE A 269 9.82 2.42 7.99
N PRO A 270 10.58 2.64 6.90
CA PRO A 270 11.04 3.98 6.50
C PRO A 270 9.93 4.93 6.07
N SER A 271 8.72 4.40 5.77
CA SER A 271 7.55 5.21 5.39
C SER A 271 7.38 6.43 6.29
N PRO A 272 7.07 7.61 5.77
CA PRO A 272 6.68 8.75 6.58
C PRO A 272 5.32 8.56 7.27
N TYR A 273 4.58 7.53 6.90
CA TYR A 273 3.23 7.26 7.36
C TYR A 273 3.15 6.02 8.25
N ILE A 274 2.27 6.09 9.26
CA ILE A 274 1.76 4.94 10.03
C ILE A 274 0.23 4.98 9.93
N HIS A 275 -0.36 3.87 9.50
CA HIS A 275 -1.82 3.71 9.50
C HIS A 275 -2.27 3.12 10.84
N ILE A 276 -3.27 3.75 11.46
CA ILE A 276 -3.74 3.36 12.79
C ILE A 276 -5.10 2.66 12.78
N GLY A 277 -5.66 2.38 11.60
CA GLY A 277 -7.03 1.87 11.48
C GLY A 277 -8.03 2.96 11.86
N GLY A 278 -8.70 2.79 12.98
CA GLY A 278 -9.63 3.76 13.56
C GLY A 278 -11.07 3.48 13.23
N ASP A 279 -11.35 2.34 12.62
CA ASP A 279 -12.65 1.91 12.15
C ASP A 279 -13.42 1.07 13.18
N GLU A 280 -14.73 0.97 12.98
CA GLU A 280 -15.66 0.02 13.58
C GLU A 280 -15.66 -0.06 15.12
N VAL A 281 -15.19 0.97 15.82
CA VAL A 281 -15.02 0.99 17.29
C VAL A 281 -16.33 0.65 18.03
N HIS A 282 -17.46 1.00 17.44
CA HIS A 282 -18.79 0.78 17.99
C HIS A 282 -19.17 -0.71 18.18
N PHE A 283 -18.51 -1.63 17.47
CA PHE A 283 -18.79 -3.06 17.64
C PHE A 283 -18.34 -3.61 19.00
N GLY A 284 -17.33 -3.03 19.63
CA GLY A 284 -16.75 -3.55 20.86
C GLY A 284 -16.61 -2.55 22.01
N ASN A 285 -17.24 -1.39 21.92
CA ASN A 285 -17.13 -0.35 22.94
C ASN A 285 -18.26 -0.34 23.98
N GLN A 286 -19.05 -1.44 24.10
CA GLN A 286 -20.21 -1.50 25.03
C GLN A 286 -19.80 -1.20 26.47
N SER A 287 -18.63 -1.68 26.90
CA SER A 287 -18.12 -1.43 28.25
C SER A 287 -17.80 0.05 28.50
N TRP A 288 -17.58 0.84 27.45
CA TRP A 288 -17.31 2.26 27.62
C TRP A 288 -18.49 3.02 28.23
N PHE A 289 -19.72 2.56 27.97
CA PHE A 289 -20.95 3.16 28.47
C PHE A 289 -21.24 2.80 29.95
N THR A 290 -20.64 1.76 30.49
CA THR A 290 -20.98 1.21 31.79
C THR A 290 -19.81 1.15 32.77
N ASP A 291 -18.55 1.19 32.26
CA ASP A 291 -17.38 1.16 33.15
C ASP A 291 -17.26 2.48 33.94
N PRO A 292 -17.27 2.41 35.29
CA PRO A 292 -17.23 3.61 36.12
C PRO A 292 -15.96 4.46 35.94
N GLN A 293 -14.83 3.84 35.61
CA GLN A 293 -13.56 4.58 35.38
C GLN A 293 -13.64 5.35 34.11
N ILE A 294 -14.15 4.75 33.04
CA ILE A 294 -14.32 5.39 31.72
C ILE A 294 -15.33 6.53 31.85
N GLN A 295 -16.48 6.29 32.48
CA GLN A 295 -17.51 7.32 32.67
C GLN A 295 -17.02 8.47 33.54
N GLN A 296 -16.20 8.20 34.55
CA GLN A 296 -15.57 9.26 35.36
C GLN A 296 -14.55 10.05 34.52
N PHE A 297 -13.73 9.38 33.70
CA PHE A 297 -12.75 10.03 32.81
C PHE A 297 -13.42 10.97 31.81
N ILE A 298 -14.54 10.55 31.20
CA ILE A 298 -15.35 11.40 30.30
C ILE A 298 -15.75 12.70 31.01
N LYS A 299 -16.25 12.61 32.25
CA LYS A 299 -16.68 13.78 33.05
C LYS A 299 -15.50 14.68 33.41
N ASP A 300 -14.41 14.10 33.93
CA ASP A 300 -13.25 14.84 34.40
C ASP A 300 -12.55 15.61 33.27
N ASN A 301 -12.57 15.05 32.06
CA ASN A 301 -11.99 15.65 30.87
C ASN A 301 -13.00 16.47 30.04
N GLN A 302 -14.22 16.65 30.55
CA GLN A 302 -15.29 17.42 29.88
C GLN A 302 -15.57 16.94 28.45
N LEU A 303 -15.44 15.63 28.22
CA LEU A 303 -15.77 15.01 26.93
C LEU A 303 -17.28 14.90 26.79
N LEU A 304 -17.79 15.05 25.56
CA LEU A 304 -19.24 15.10 25.34
C LEU A 304 -19.92 13.74 25.68
N ASN A 305 -19.28 12.64 25.24
CA ASN A 305 -19.76 11.27 25.38
C ASN A 305 -18.65 10.29 24.96
N GLU A 306 -18.99 9.04 24.67
CA GLU A 306 -18.08 7.99 24.21
C GLU A 306 -17.47 8.32 22.85
N THR A 307 -18.16 9.01 21.96
CA THR A 307 -17.58 9.55 20.71
C THR A 307 -16.51 10.59 21.01
N GLY A 308 -16.77 11.49 21.99
CA GLY A 308 -15.75 12.43 22.46
C GLY A 308 -14.53 11.74 23.07
N LEU A 309 -14.73 10.57 23.71
CA LEU A 309 -13.64 9.75 24.23
C LEU A 309 -12.82 9.11 23.10
N GLU A 310 -13.48 8.60 22.07
CA GLU A 310 -12.81 8.07 20.88
C GLU A 310 -11.96 9.15 20.19
N GLN A 311 -12.53 10.34 20.01
CA GLN A 311 -11.82 11.51 19.51
C GLN A 311 -10.59 11.85 20.37
N HIS A 312 -10.71 11.77 21.68
CA HIS A 312 -9.60 11.99 22.62
C HIS A 312 -8.50 10.94 22.42
N PHE A 313 -8.89 9.66 22.28
CA PHE A 313 -7.95 8.56 22.03
C PHE A 313 -7.18 8.77 20.73
N VAL A 314 -7.89 9.01 19.63
CA VAL A 314 -7.28 9.20 18.29
C VAL A 314 -6.33 10.41 18.29
N ARG A 315 -6.71 11.53 18.93
CA ARG A 315 -5.81 12.70 19.06
C ARG A 315 -4.54 12.37 19.83
N ARG A 316 -4.64 11.63 20.95
CA ARG A 316 -3.44 11.20 21.70
C ARG A 316 -2.54 10.30 20.89
N VAL A 317 -3.13 9.39 20.11
CA VAL A 317 -2.36 8.52 19.20
C VAL A 317 -1.69 9.36 18.11
N ALA A 318 -2.39 10.35 17.53
CA ALA A 318 -1.80 11.28 16.57
C ALA A 318 -0.57 12.00 17.14
N ASP A 319 -0.66 12.50 18.38
CA ASP A 319 0.47 13.14 19.07
C ASP A 319 1.64 12.17 19.27
N ILE A 320 1.35 10.90 19.62
CA ILE A 320 2.38 9.87 19.78
C ILE A 320 3.04 9.61 18.42
N VAL A 321 2.29 9.39 17.35
CA VAL A 321 2.80 9.17 15.99
C VAL A 321 3.66 10.35 15.54
N ALA A 322 3.17 11.58 15.74
CA ALA A 322 3.91 12.81 15.41
C ALA A 322 5.22 12.93 16.21
N SER A 323 5.23 12.54 17.49
CA SER A 323 6.42 12.53 18.33
C SER A 323 7.52 11.58 17.82
N LYS A 324 7.15 10.57 17.02
CA LYS A 324 8.05 9.65 16.35
C LYS A 324 8.51 10.16 14.97
N GLY A 325 8.13 11.39 14.58
CA GLY A 325 8.45 11.97 13.28
C GLY A 325 7.67 11.35 12.11
N LYS A 326 6.49 10.78 12.38
CA LYS A 326 5.61 10.16 11.37
C LYS A 326 4.30 10.94 11.25
N THR A 327 3.64 10.77 10.11
CA THR A 327 2.28 11.25 9.86
C THR A 327 1.30 10.11 10.06
N MET A 328 0.24 10.35 10.80
CA MET A 328 -0.82 9.38 11.01
C MET A 328 -1.74 9.32 9.78
N ILE A 329 -2.16 8.11 9.41
CA ILE A 329 -3.26 7.85 8.48
C ILE A 329 -4.26 6.93 9.20
N GLY A 330 -5.53 7.00 8.84
CA GLY A 330 -6.57 6.07 9.30
C GLY A 330 -7.66 5.92 8.25
N TRP A 331 -8.62 5.06 8.55
CA TRP A 331 -9.85 4.95 7.77
C TRP A 331 -10.67 6.22 7.93
N ASP A 332 -11.65 6.43 7.06
CA ASP A 332 -12.43 7.68 7.04
C ASP A 332 -13.24 7.93 8.32
N GLU A 333 -13.53 6.91 9.11
CA GLU A 333 -14.17 7.05 10.42
C GLU A 333 -13.40 7.95 11.39
N ILE A 334 -12.06 8.05 11.29
CA ILE A 334 -11.30 8.97 12.15
C ILE A 334 -11.65 10.45 11.93
N VAL A 335 -12.26 10.81 10.80
CA VAL A 335 -12.74 12.17 10.54
C VAL A 335 -13.88 12.50 11.47
N ASP A 336 -14.77 11.54 11.73
CA ASP A 336 -15.85 11.67 12.73
C ASP A 336 -15.27 11.78 14.14
N ALA A 337 -14.08 11.22 14.37
CA ALA A 337 -13.29 11.41 15.57
C ALA A 337 -12.67 12.84 15.68
N GLY A 338 -12.93 13.74 14.73
CA GLY A 338 -12.55 15.15 14.82
C GLY A 338 -11.05 15.40 14.62
N VAL A 339 -10.36 14.50 13.91
CA VAL A 339 -9.00 14.73 13.40
C VAL A 339 -9.11 15.46 12.08
N SER A 340 -8.50 16.64 11.99
CA SER A 340 -8.49 17.41 10.74
C SER A 340 -7.64 16.70 9.69
N PRO A 341 -8.12 16.52 8.46
CA PRO A 341 -7.27 16.14 7.35
C PRO A 341 -6.41 17.36 6.98
N ASP A 342 -5.15 17.38 7.36
CA ASP A 342 -4.16 18.37 6.94
C ASP A 342 -3.30 17.86 5.79
#